data_863cadaeb5b425052aeb033ead91d8c9
#
_entry.id   863cadaeb5b425052aeb033ead91d8c9
#
_cell.length_a   1.000
_cell.length_b   1.000
_cell.length_c   1.000
_cell.angle_alpha   90.00
_cell.angle_beta   90.00
_cell.angle_gamma   90.00
#
_symmetry.space_group_name_H-M   'P 1'
#
loop_
_entity.id
_entity.type
_entity.pdbx_description
1 polymer ?
#
loop_
_entity_poly.entity_id
_entity_poly.type
_entity_poly.pdbx_seq_one_letter_code
_entity_poly.pdbx_strand_id
1 'polypeptide(L)'
;INIKTEYKTTKFSKNRIYILTIPEKETSILEDLSVIDSNNNYLNIPKSYILDCDDEKRSYLKGVFLITGSINDPKTSMYHLEFFIDYKEEAEFVSILLNQFYLNSKVITRDKGYMVYIKEAEKIGDFLRLINANMAVMYYEDIRIYRDHKNMTNRLNNCEQANIEKTLFYSARQVEDINLIIEKIGMDAVPEKLEEVMKYRLKYPETSLQELSEIINLETGKNITKSGLNHRFRKIKEMANKLREE
;
A
#
# COMPACT_ATOMS: atom_id res chain seq x y z
N ILE A 1 -4.56 -50.06 -4.34
CA ILE A 1 -5.82 -49.33 -4.54
C ILE A 1 -6.05 -49.22 -6.03
N ASN A 2 -7.16 -49.75 -6.56
CA ASN A 2 -7.51 -49.61 -7.97
C ASN A 2 -8.22 -48.25 -8.14
N ILE A 3 -7.60 -47.33 -8.86
CA ILE A 3 -8.17 -45.99 -9.15
C ILE A 3 -8.71 -46.04 -10.58
N LYS A 4 -10.01 -45.76 -10.76
CA LYS A 4 -10.60 -45.56 -12.08
C LYS A 4 -10.56 -44.07 -12.40
N THR A 5 -10.02 -43.72 -13.56
CA THR A 5 -9.96 -42.33 -14.04
C THR A 5 -10.88 -42.17 -15.23
N GLU A 6 -11.83 -41.26 -15.10
CA GLU A 6 -12.75 -40.87 -16.17
C GLU A 6 -12.62 -39.35 -16.42
N TYR A 7 -12.98 -38.89 -17.61
CA TYR A 7 -13.09 -37.47 -17.87
C TYR A 7 -14.45 -37.11 -18.46
N LYS A 8 -14.96 -35.97 -18.07
CA LYS A 8 -16.19 -35.38 -18.66
C LYS A 8 -15.86 -34.01 -19.26
N THR A 9 -16.45 -33.71 -20.42
CA THR A 9 -16.43 -32.39 -21.02
C THR A 9 -17.80 -31.75 -20.81
N THR A 10 -17.86 -30.53 -20.31
CA THR A 10 -19.12 -29.79 -20.17
C THR A 10 -19.41 -29.01 -21.45
N LYS A 11 -20.71 -28.82 -21.78
CA LYS A 11 -21.14 -28.03 -22.97
C LYS A 11 -20.67 -26.57 -22.91
N PHE A 12 -20.36 -26.05 -21.72
CA PHE A 12 -20.02 -24.64 -21.46
C PHE A 12 -18.53 -24.38 -21.22
N SER A 13 -17.71 -25.42 -21.08
CA SER A 13 -16.28 -25.29 -20.86
C SER A 13 -15.51 -26.26 -21.75
N LYS A 14 -14.47 -25.76 -22.45
CA LYS A 14 -13.53 -26.60 -23.20
C LYS A 14 -12.61 -27.42 -22.30
N ASN A 15 -12.65 -27.18 -20.99
CA ASN A 15 -11.81 -27.86 -20.02
C ASN A 15 -12.38 -29.24 -19.70
N ARG A 16 -11.48 -30.21 -19.57
CA ARG A 16 -11.81 -31.58 -19.15
C ARG A 16 -11.90 -31.62 -17.62
N ILE A 17 -12.99 -32.19 -17.11
CA ILE A 17 -13.11 -32.53 -15.67
C ILE A 17 -12.67 -33.97 -15.51
N TYR A 18 -11.64 -34.20 -14.74
CA TYR A 18 -11.14 -35.53 -14.41
C TYR A 18 -11.86 -36.02 -13.16
N ILE A 19 -12.40 -37.24 -13.21
CA ILE A 19 -13.09 -37.91 -12.10
C ILE A 19 -12.25 -39.10 -11.72
N LEU A 20 -11.78 -39.12 -10.48
CA LEU A 20 -11.08 -40.25 -9.88
C LEU A 20 -12.08 -41.01 -9.00
N THR A 21 -12.30 -42.26 -9.28
CA THR A 21 -13.16 -43.12 -8.48
C THR A 21 -12.34 -44.22 -7.81
N ILE A 22 -12.52 -44.37 -6.51
CA ILE A 22 -11.90 -45.41 -5.69
C ILE A 22 -13.00 -46.37 -5.29
N PRO A 23 -13.12 -47.55 -5.95
CA PRO A 23 -14.29 -48.44 -5.77
C PRO A 23 -14.23 -49.33 -4.53
N GLU A 24 -13.08 -49.41 -3.86
CA GLU A 24 -12.87 -50.33 -2.73
C GLU A 24 -12.21 -49.62 -1.55
N LYS A 25 -12.65 -49.97 -0.32
CA LYS A 25 -12.12 -49.44 0.96
C LYS A 25 -12.28 -47.90 1.15
N GLU A 26 -13.32 -47.34 0.61
CA GLU A 26 -13.60 -45.89 0.70
C GLU A 26 -13.58 -45.38 2.14
N THR A 27 -14.31 -46.03 3.04
CA THR A 27 -14.42 -45.61 4.45
C THR A 27 -13.09 -45.67 5.18
N SER A 28 -12.26 -46.69 4.97
CA SER A 28 -10.95 -46.78 5.65
C SER A 28 -9.98 -45.73 5.17
N ILE A 29 -10.02 -45.32 3.89
CA ILE A 29 -9.20 -44.24 3.33
C ILE A 29 -9.67 -42.90 3.87
N LEU A 30 -10.98 -42.65 3.90
CA LEU A 30 -11.56 -41.41 4.41
C LEU A 30 -11.30 -41.25 5.92
N GLU A 31 -11.33 -42.37 6.67
CA GLU A 31 -10.99 -42.36 8.10
C GLU A 31 -9.50 -42.09 8.33
N ASP A 32 -8.61 -42.71 7.57
CA ASP A 32 -7.16 -42.52 7.64
C ASP A 32 -6.78 -41.08 7.30
N LEU A 33 -7.45 -40.46 6.29
CA LEU A 33 -7.30 -39.07 5.92
C LEU A 33 -8.05 -38.09 6.86
N SER A 34 -8.72 -38.59 7.90
CA SER A 34 -9.48 -37.81 8.84
C SER A 34 -10.61 -36.98 8.20
N VAL A 35 -11.21 -37.48 7.12
CA VAL A 35 -12.39 -36.90 6.48
C VAL A 35 -13.68 -37.32 7.19
N ILE A 36 -13.67 -38.57 7.71
CA ILE A 36 -14.75 -39.12 8.54
C ILE A 36 -14.18 -39.66 9.86
N ASP A 37 -15.09 -39.76 10.85
CA ASP A 37 -14.79 -40.46 12.11
C ASP A 37 -15.08 -41.95 12.00
N SER A 38 -14.82 -42.70 13.08
CA SER A 38 -15.10 -44.17 13.17
C SER A 38 -16.60 -44.49 13.07
N ASN A 39 -17.48 -43.53 13.17
CA ASN A 39 -18.94 -43.66 13.03
C ASN A 39 -19.44 -43.24 11.64
N ASN A 40 -18.53 -42.98 10.68
CA ASN A 40 -18.82 -42.44 9.34
C ASN A 40 -19.41 -41.04 9.31
N ASN A 41 -19.23 -40.20 10.36
CA ASN A 41 -19.61 -38.81 10.31
C ASN A 41 -18.47 -37.97 9.71
N TYR A 42 -18.84 -37.00 8.84
CA TYR A 42 -17.86 -36.06 8.28
C TYR A 42 -17.26 -35.16 9.37
N LEU A 43 -15.95 -34.97 9.30
CA LEU A 43 -15.23 -34.08 10.18
C LEU A 43 -14.95 -32.75 9.46
N ASN A 44 -15.33 -31.64 10.07
CA ASN A 44 -15.02 -30.29 9.56
C ASN A 44 -13.57 -29.89 9.81
N ILE A 45 -12.92 -30.51 10.79
CA ILE A 45 -11.53 -30.27 11.17
C ILE A 45 -10.81 -31.61 11.21
N PRO A 46 -9.64 -31.76 10.56
CA PRO A 46 -8.87 -33.00 10.63
C PRO A 46 -8.37 -33.27 12.05
N LYS A 47 -8.18 -34.52 12.38
CA LYS A 47 -7.57 -34.93 13.64
C LYS A 47 -6.12 -34.43 13.74
N SER A 48 -5.64 -34.14 14.94
CA SER A 48 -4.36 -33.49 15.20
C SER A 48 -3.16 -34.19 14.57
N TYR A 49 -3.17 -35.53 14.52
CA TYR A 49 -2.07 -36.35 13.96
C TYR A 49 -1.84 -36.15 12.45
N ILE A 50 -2.83 -35.59 11.72
CA ILE A 50 -2.70 -35.22 10.29
C ILE A 50 -1.87 -33.94 10.09
N LEU A 51 -1.69 -33.15 11.14
CA LEU A 51 -1.08 -31.84 11.09
C LEU A 51 -0.03 -31.63 12.20
N ASP A 52 0.74 -32.69 12.49
CA ASP A 52 1.75 -32.66 13.53
C ASP A 52 2.96 -31.80 13.14
N CYS A 53 3.39 -31.86 11.89
CA CYS A 53 4.54 -31.08 11.41
C CYS A 53 4.14 -29.92 10.49
N ASP A 54 5.08 -28.99 10.29
CA ASP A 54 4.85 -27.83 9.45
C ASP A 54 4.61 -28.18 7.97
N ASP A 55 5.22 -29.23 7.45
CA ASP A 55 5.03 -29.64 6.05
C ASP A 55 3.62 -30.20 5.80
N GLU A 56 3.05 -30.85 6.77
CA GLU A 56 1.66 -31.32 6.75
C GLU A 56 0.69 -30.15 6.78
N LYS A 57 0.92 -29.16 7.68
CA LYS A 57 0.14 -27.93 7.75
C LYS A 57 0.19 -27.13 6.44
N ARG A 58 1.37 -27.03 5.83
CA ARG A 58 1.55 -26.38 4.51
C ARG A 58 0.76 -27.09 3.42
N SER A 59 0.83 -28.43 3.42
CA SER A 59 0.12 -29.25 2.45
C SER A 59 -1.39 -29.13 2.61
N TYR A 60 -1.88 -29.10 3.84
CA TYR A 60 -3.28 -28.86 4.15
C TYR A 60 -3.74 -27.47 3.68
N LEU A 61 -3.04 -26.41 4.06
CA LEU A 61 -3.35 -25.04 3.63
C LEU A 61 -3.32 -24.89 2.10
N LYS A 62 -2.40 -25.57 1.43
CA LYS A 62 -2.35 -25.63 -0.03
C LYS A 62 -3.60 -26.30 -0.62
N GLY A 63 -4.03 -27.41 -0.04
CA GLY A 63 -5.25 -28.13 -0.46
C GLY A 63 -6.50 -27.28 -0.28
N VAL A 64 -6.65 -26.66 0.88
CA VAL A 64 -7.77 -25.73 1.17
C VAL A 64 -7.77 -24.56 0.19
N PHE A 65 -6.60 -23.95 -0.09
CA PHE A 65 -6.49 -22.84 -1.02
C PHE A 65 -6.88 -23.23 -2.46
N LEU A 66 -6.53 -24.41 -2.93
CA LEU A 66 -6.86 -24.87 -4.28
C LEU A 66 -8.38 -25.05 -4.49
N ILE A 67 -9.14 -25.26 -3.43
CA ILE A 67 -10.59 -25.52 -3.49
C ILE A 67 -11.38 -24.25 -3.16
N THR A 68 -11.00 -23.53 -2.11
CA THR A 68 -11.77 -22.43 -1.54
C THR A 68 -11.09 -21.07 -1.68
N GLY A 69 -9.84 -21.06 -2.10
CA GLY A 69 -9.00 -19.87 -2.12
C GLY A 69 -9.15 -19.04 -3.38
N SER A 70 -8.98 -17.75 -3.22
CA SER A 70 -8.88 -16.76 -4.29
C SER A 70 -7.82 -15.72 -3.94
N ILE A 71 -7.15 -15.22 -4.97
CA ILE A 71 -6.16 -14.14 -4.83
C ILE A 71 -6.37 -13.12 -5.95
N ASN A 72 -6.42 -11.86 -5.59
CA ASN A 72 -6.53 -10.78 -6.57
C ASN A 72 -5.24 -10.64 -7.39
N ASP A 73 -5.39 -10.39 -8.69
CA ASP A 73 -4.24 -10.03 -9.52
C ASP A 73 -3.63 -8.72 -9.00
N PRO A 74 -2.35 -8.73 -8.57
CA PRO A 74 -1.68 -7.55 -8.03
C PRO A 74 -1.56 -6.40 -9.04
N LYS A 75 -1.75 -6.62 -10.35
CA LYS A 75 -1.75 -5.57 -11.37
C LYS A 75 -2.99 -4.68 -11.31
N THR A 76 -4.14 -5.26 -11.04
CA THR A 76 -5.43 -4.62 -11.29
C THR A 76 -6.16 -4.18 -10.05
N SER A 77 -5.93 -4.83 -8.90
CA SER A 77 -6.74 -4.70 -7.69
C SER A 77 -5.91 -4.41 -6.45
N MET A 78 -6.61 -4.15 -5.35
CA MET A 78 -6.01 -4.13 -4.03
C MET A 78 -5.53 -5.53 -3.66
N TYR A 79 -4.46 -5.61 -2.90
CA TYR A 79 -3.96 -6.88 -2.37
C TYR A 79 -5.00 -7.55 -1.52
N HIS A 80 -5.41 -8.75 -1.90
CA HIS A 80 -6.41 -9.53 -1.20
C HIS A 80 -6.23 -11.01 -1.53
N LEU A 81 -6.12 -11.82 -0.50
CA LEU A 81 -6.18 -13.26 -0.54
C LEU A 81 -7.30 -13.70 0.38
N GLU A 82 -8.15 -14.61 -0.07
CA GLU A 82 -9.28 -15.09 0.71
C GLU A 82 -9.49 -16.60 0.55
N PHE A 83 -10.12 -17.19 1.55
CA PHE A 83 -10.67 -18.54 1.54
C PHE A 83 -12.15 -18.42 1.88
N PHE A 84 -13.01 -18.99 1.08
CA PHE A 84 -14.44 -19.04 1.34
C PHE A 84 -14.81 -20.42 1.89
N ILE A 85 -15.25 -20.48 3.13
CA ILE A 85 -15.45 -21.70 3.91
C ILE A 85 -16.89 -21.72 4.46
N ASP A 86 -17.56 -22.85 4.33
CA ASP A 86 -18.98 -22.99 4.71
C ASP A 86 -19.18 -23.04 6.22
N TYR A 87 -18.25 -23.66 6.96
CA TYR A 87 -18.37 -23.90 8.39
C TYR A 87 -17.47 -23.01 9.22
N LYS A 88 -18.04 -22.46 10.31
CA LYS A 88 -17.32 -21.53 11.20
C LYS A 88 -16.07 -22.15 11.82
N GLU A 89 -16.21 -23.37 12.34
CA GLU A 89 -15.12 -24.08 13.00
C GLU A 89 -13.94 -24.31 12.07
N GLU A 90 -14.21 -24.69 10.82
CA GLU A 90 -13.17 -24.86 9.79
C GLU A 90 -12.50 -23.53 9.44
N ALA A 91 -13.27 -22.44 9.29
CA ALA A 91 -12.74 -21.12 9.00
C ALA A 91 -11.83 -20.60 10.14
N GLU A 92 -12.25 -20.78 11.39
CA GLU A 92 -11.44 -20.45 12.56
C GLU A 92 -10.16 -21.29 12.62
N PHE A 93 -10.27 -22.59 12.34
CA PHE A 93 -9.13 -23.50 12.29
C PHE A 93 -8.11 -23.11 11.20
N VAL A 94 -8.57 -22.85 9.98
CA VAL A 94 -7.71 -22.37 8.87
C VAL A 94 -7.02 -21.05 9.27
N SER A 95 -7.74 -20.12 9.90
CA SER A 95 -7.16 -18.87 10.37
C SER A 95 -6.09 -19.10 11.44
N ILE A 96 -6.31 -20.01 12.38
CA ILE A 96 -5.32 -20.38 13.40
C ILE A 96 -4.05 -20.93 12.74
N LEU A 97 -4.18 -21.85 11.78
CA LEU A 97 -3.04 -22.41 11.05
C LEU A 97 -2.26 -21.34 10.28
N LEU A 98 -2.96 -20.45 9.55
CA LEU A 98 -2.32 -19.34 8.84
C LEU A 98 -1.54 -18.43 9.81
N ASN A 99 -2.11 -18.16 10.99
CA ASN A 99 -1.49 -17.29 11.99
C ASN A 99 -0.33 -17.95 12.76
N GLN A 100 -0.25 -19.29 12.79
CA GLN A 100 0.97 -19.98 13.23
C GLN A 100 2.16 -19.65 12.33
N PHE A 101 1.92 -19.37 11.04
CA PHE A 101 2.92 -18.90 10.09
C PHE A 101 3.00 -17.36 9.98
N TYR A 102 2.47 -16.62 10.94
CA TYR A 102 2.52 -15.15 11.03
C TYR A 102 1.87 -14.42 9.85
N LEU A 103 0.81 -14.99 9.27
CA LEU A 103 0.17 -14.44 8.07
C LEU A 103 -0.93 -13.41 8.35
N ASN A 104 -1.23 -13.11 9.63
CA ASN A 104 -2.19 -12.09 10.06
C ASN A 104 -3.58 -12.22 9.43
N SER A 105 -4.05 -13.46 9.25
CA SER A 105 -5.37 -13.72 8.70
C SER A 105 -6.47 -13.30 9.66
N LYS A 106 -7.62 -12.93 9.10
CA LYS A 106 -8.84 -12.55 9.84
C LYS A 106 -10.02 -13.33 9.29
N VAL A 107 -11.02 -13.56 10.14
CA VAL A 107 -12.26 -14.24 9.78
C VAL A 107 -13.42 -13.23 9.82
N ILE A 108 -14.26 -13.24 8.80
CA ILE A 108 -15.52 -12.49 8.79
C ILE A 108 -16.67 -13.37 8.33
N THR A 109 -17.85 -13.13 8.87
CA THR A 109 -19.09 -13.79 8.43
C THR A 109 -19.58 -13.17 7.14
N ARG A 110 -20.07 -14.00 6.22
CA ARG A 110 -20.74 -13.64 4.98
C ARG A 110 -22.11 -14.31 4.90
N ASP A 111 -22.96 -13.90 3.97
CA ASP A 111 -24.33 -14.42 3.83
C ASP A 111 -24.39 -15.94 3.64
N LYS A 112 -23.38 -16.56 3.03
CA LYS A 112 -23.35 -17.98 2.69
C LYS A 112 -22.21 -18.76 3.33
N GLY A 113 -21.53 -18.20 4.35
CA GLY A 113 -20.41 -18.86 5.01
C GLY A 113 -19.45 -17.88 5.67
N TYR A 114 -18.19 -18.26 5.72
CA TYR A 114 -17.13 -17.52 6.42
C TYR A 114 -15.99 -17.24 5.45
N MET A 115 -15.44 -16.05 5.51
CA MET A 115 -14.29 -15.66 4.71
C MET A 115 -13.09 -15.46 5.61
N VAL A 116 -12.06 -16.26 5.41
CA VAL A 116 -10.72 -16.06 5.99
C VAL A 116 -9.92 -15.26 4.98
N TYR A 117 -9.31 -14.14 5.39
CA TYR A 117 -8.62 -13.27 4.43
C TYR A 117 -7.33 -12.65 4.96
N ILE A 118 -6.45 -12.28 4.01
CA ILE A 118 -5.20 -11.56 4.23
C ILE A 118 -5.17 -10.37 3.26
N LYS A 119 -4.84 -9.17 3.75
CA LYS A 119 -4.77 -7.93 2.94
C LYS A 119 -3.37 -7.36 2.81
N GLU A 120 -2.44 -7.80 3.64
CA GLU A 120 -1.06 -7.32 3.63
C GLU A 120 -0.31 -7.95 2.45
N ALA A 121 0.20 -7.11 1.54
CA ALA A 121 0.89 -7.57 0.33
C ALA A 121 2.05 -8.52 0.64
N GLU A 122 2.85 -8.22 1.66
CA GLU A 122 3.97 -9.06 2.09
C GLU A 122 3.50 -10.42 2.57
N LYS A 123 2.44 -10.46 3.40
CA LYS A 123 1.87 -11.71 3.93
C LYS A 123 1.25 -12.60 2.86
N ILE A 124 0.71 -12.00 1.80
CA ILE A 124 0.25 -12.76 0.64
C ILE A 124 1.44 -13.39 -0.10
N GLY A 125 2.54 -12.66 -0.27
CA GLY A 125 3.79 -13.21 -0.80
C GLY A 125 4.33 -14.36 0.07
N ASP A 126 4.31 -14.19 1.40
CA ASP A 126 4.73 -15.23 2.35
C ASP A 126 3.83 -16.47 2.26
N PHE A 127 2.51 -16.30 2.10
CA PHE A 127 1.59 -17.43 1.86
C PHE A 127 1.91 -18.17 0.57
N LEU A 128 2.19 -17.47 -0.52
CA LEU A 128 2.57 -18.11 -1.79
C LEU A 128 3.88 -18.91 -1.66
N ARG A 129 4.85 -18.41 -0.88
CA ARG A 129 6.08 -19.14 -0.54
C ARG A 129 5.76 -20.37 0.32
N LEU A 130 4.89 -20.20 1.32
CA LEU A 130 4.47 -21.27 2.23
C LEU A 130 3.94 -22.50 1.49
N ILE A 131 3.12 -22.28 0.47
CA ILE A 131 2.53 -23.37 -0.35
C ILE A 131 3.41 -23.80 -1.54
N ASN A 132 4.66 -23.33 -1.62
CA ASN A 132 5.62 -23.62 -2.70
C ASN A 132 5.12 -23.21 -4.10
N ALA A 133 4.35 -22.11 -4.21
CA ALA A 133 3.87 -21.58 -5.48
C ALA A 133 4.92 -20.65 -6.15
N ASN A 134 6.13 -21.15 -6.43
CA ASN A 134 7.30 -20.36 -6.80
C ASN A 134 7.08 -19.43 -8.00
N MET A 135 6.41 -19.90 -9.05
CA MET A 135 6.11 -19.07 -10.23
C MET A 135 5.15 -17.92 -9.89
N ALA A 136 4.16 -18.18 -9.03
CA ALA A 136 3.24 -17.15 -8.55
C ALA A 136 3.96 -16.16 -7.63
N VAL A 137 4.90 -16.60 -6.80
CA VAL A 137 5.74 -15.73 -5.97
C VAL A 137 6.52 -14.76 -6.84
N MET A 138 7.23 -15.23 -7.86
CA MET A 138 8.02 -14.37 -8.75
C MET A 138 7.14 -13.31 -9.42
N TYR A 139 6.04 -13.74 -10.03
CA TYR A 139 5.08 -12.82 -10.65
C TYR A 139 4.52 -11.78 -9.67
N TYR A 140 4.12 -12.22 -8.48
CA TYR A 140 3.53 -11.37 -7.45
C TYR A 140 4.52 -10.32 -6.92
N GLU A 141 5.75 -10.74 -6.62
CA GLU A 141 6.79 -9.86 -6.09
C GLU A 141 7.27 -8.83 -7.11
N ASP A 142 7.44 -9.22 -8.37
CA ASP A 142 7.82 -8.28 -9.44
C ASP A 142 6.82 -7.14 -9.56
N ILE A 143 5.52 -7.46 -9.51
CA ILE A 143 4.47 -6.44 -9.59
C ILE A 143 4.42 -5.60 -8.33
N ARG A 144 4.59 -6.20 -7.15
CA ARG A 144 4.62 -5.50 -5.86
C ARG A 144 5.73 -4.46 -5.85
N ILE A 145 6.95 -4.86 -6.19
CA ILE A 145 8.12 -3.97 -6.27
C ILE A 145 7.86 -2.82 -7.26
N TYR A 146 7.35 -3.12 -8.44
CA TYR A 146 7.02 -2.09 -9.44
C TYR A 146 5.98 -1.08 -8.91
N ARG A 147 4.91 -1.55 -8.28
CA ARG A 147 3.87 -0.68 -7.69
C ARG A 147 4.40 0.18 -6.55
N ASP A 148 5.21 -0.39 -5.66
CA ASP A 148 5.80 0.34 -4.55
C ASP A 148 6.74 1.44 -5.03
N HIS A 149 7.57 1.14 -6.04
CA HIS A 149 8.44 2.13 -6.68
C HIS A 149 7.63 3.26 -7.34
N LYS A 150 6.59 2.92 -8.10
CA LYS A 150 5.69 3.91 -8.73
C LYS A 150 4.99 4.79 -7.69
N ASN A 151 4.48 4.20 -6.60
CA ASN A 151 3.83 4.94 -5.53
C ASN A 151 4.81 5.88 -4.82
N MET A 152 6.04 5.43 -4.56
CA MET A 152 7.09 6.27 -3.98
C MET A 152 7.42 7.45 -4.89
N THR A 153 7.62 7.22 -6.18
CA THR A 153 7.88 8.28 -7.17
C THR A 153 6.73 9.30 -7.21
N ASN A 154 5.49 8.84 -7.24
CA ASN A 154 4.33 9.73 -7.23
C ASN A 154 4.27 10.58 -5.94
N ARG A 155 4.59 10.00 -4.77
CA ARG A 155 4.64 10.76 -3.51
C ARG A 155 5.74 11.83 -3.51
N LEU A 156 6.91 11.51 -4.06
CA LEU A 156 8.00 12.49 -4.20
C LEU A 156 7.59 13.63 -5.12
N ASN A 157 7.06 13.34 -6.31
CA ASN A 157 6.60 14.33 -7.26
C ASN A 157 5.51 15.24 -6.65
N ASN A 158 4.52 14.67 -5.96
CA ASN A 158 3.47 15.43 -5.29
C ASN A 158 4.05 16.34 -4.18
N CYS A 159 5.05 15.87 -3.44
CA CYS A 159 5.72 16.67 -2.43
C CYS A 159 6.49 17.84 -3.05
N GLU A 160 7.24 17.61 -4.11
CA GLU A 160 7.97 18.65 -4.85
C GLU A 160 7.02 19.68 -5.44
N GLN A 161 5.95 19.24 -6.10
CA GLN A 161 4.95 20.13 -6.66
C GLN A 161 4.31 21.01 -5.58
N ALA A 162 3.89 20.41 -4.45
CA ALA A 162 3.33 21.18 -3.34
C ALA A 162 4.32 22.19 -2.74
N ASN A 163 5.62 21.89 -2.73
CA ASN A 163 6.65 22.81 -2.28
C ASN A 163 6.84 23.97 -3.27
N ILE A 164 6.82 23.70 -4.58
CA ILE A 164 6.88 24.73 -5.63
C ILE A 164 5.67 25.64 -5.54
N GLU A 165 4.46 25.10 -5.48
CA GLU A 165 3.22 25.87 -5.36
C GLU A 165 3.22 26.79 -4.13
N LYS A 166 3.65 26.28 -2.97
CA LYS A 166 3.81 27.10 -1.77
C LYS A 166 4.83 28.22 -1.97
N THR A 167 5.96 27.94 -2.60
CA THR A 167 7.00 28.93 -2.87
C THR A 167 6.45 30.05 -3.76
N LEU A 168 5.80 29.71 -4.87
CA LEU A 168 5.18 30.66 -5.79
C LEU A 168 4.09 31.50 -5.11
N PHE A 169 3.23 30.86 -4.32
CA PHE A 169 2.17 31.55 -3.59
C PHE A 169 2.72 32.60 -2.60
N TYR A 170 3.73 32.22 -1.79
CA TYR A 170 4.30 33.16 -0.83
C TYR A 170 5.16 34.24 -1.51
N SER A 171 5.88 33.92 -2.56
CA SER A 171 6.68 34.89 -3.31
C SER A 171 5.79 35.91 -4.02
N ALA A 172 4.69 35.49 -4.63
CA ALA A 172 3.72 36.41 -5.25
C ALA A 172 3.13 37.38 -4.23
N ARG A 173 2.72 36.90 -3.05
CA ARG A 173 2.26 37.78 -1.95
C ARG A 173 3.33 38.74 -1.48
N GLN A 174 4.59 38.34 -1.41
CA GLN A 174 5.68 39.24 -1.07
C GLN A 174 5.85 40.36 -2.13
N VAL A 175 5.71 40.00 -3.42
CA VAL A 175 5.73 40.99 -4.51
C VAL A 175 4.54 41.97 -4.42
N GLU A 176 3.34 41.47 -4.12
CA GLU A 176 2.14 42.33 -3.90
C GLU A 176 2.34 43.27 -2.72
N ASP A 177 2.85 42.79 -1.58
CA ASP A 177 3.13 43.63 -0.41
C ASP A 177 4.18 44.70 -0.73
N ILE A 178 5.22 44.34 -1.49
CA ILE A 178 6.27 45.29 -1.92
C ILE A 178 5.70 46.35 -2.84
N ASN A 179 4.92 45.96 -3.86
CA ASN A 179 4.33 46.91 -4.80
C ASN A 179 3.38 47.91 -4.09
N LEU A 180 2.59 47.43 -3.13
CA LEU A 180 1.74 48.29 -2.32
C LEU A 180 2.54 49.32 -1.53
N ILE A 181 3.66 48.93 -0.92
CA ILE A 181 4.53 49.84 -0.18
C ILE A 181 5.14 50.89 -1.11
N ILE A 182 5.63 50.48 -2.28
CA ILE A 182 6.19 51.38 -3.28
C ILE A 182 5.16 52.39 -3.76
N GLU A 183 3.93 51.96 -4.02
CA GLU A 183 2.83 52.84 -4.48
C GLU A 183 2.42 53.85 -3.43
N LYS A 184 2.32 53.45 -2.17
CA LYS A 184 1.80 54.31 -1.08
C LYS A 184 2.84 55.27 -0.49
N ILE A 185 4.07 54.83 -0.25
CA ILE A 185 5.08 55.62 0.46
C ILE A 185 6.42 55.76 -0.28
N GLY A 186 6.62 55.05 -1.38
CA GLY A 186 7.88 55.04 -2.13
C GLY A 186 8.96 54.13 -1.54
N MET A 187 9.95 53.77 -2.35
CA MET A 187 11.06 52.91 -1.93
C MET A 187 12.00 53.62 -0.95
N ASP A 188 12.19 54.93 -1.13
CA ASP A 188 13.13 55.77 -0.33
C ASP A 188 12.70 55.91 1.14
N ALA A 189 11.42 55.69 1.44
CA ALA A 189 10.88 55.73 2.80
C ALA A 189 11.11 54.42 3.59
N VAL A 190 11.64 53.37 2.93
CA VAL A 190 11.86 52.06 3.54
C VAL A 190 13.28 51.96 4.11
N PRO A 191 13.48 51.35 5.29
CA PRO A 191 14.82 51.13 5.82
C PRO A 191 15.71 50.34 4.84
N GLU A 192 16.95 50.80 4.63
CA GLU A 192 17.93 50.26 3.66
C GLU A 192 18.02 48.70 3.66
N LYS A 193 18.00 48.07 4.86
CA LYS A 193 18.04 46.60 5.00
C LYS A 193 16.79 45.90 4.45
N LEU A 194 15.65 46.54 4.39
CA LEU A 194 14.42 46.01 3.81
C LEU A 194 14.35 46.35 2.32
N GLU A 195 14.76 47.55 1.94
CA GLU A 195 14.83 48.03 0.56
C GLU A 195 15.66 47.06 -0.31
N GLU A 196 16.84 46.67 0.17
CA GLU A 196 17.69 45.69 -0.51
C GLU A 196 16.95 44.38 -0.81
N VAL A 197 16.29 43.82 0.18
CA VAL A 197 15.53 42.55 0.02
C VAL A 197 14.33 42.70 -0.90
N MET A 198 13.66 43.88 -0.86
CA MET A 198 12.56 44.19 -1.76
C MET A 198 13.03 44.25 -3.22
N LYS A 199 14.17 44.90 -3.50
CA LYS A 199 14.77 44.96 -4.84
C LYS A 199 15.10 43.59 -5.38
N TYR A 200 15.71 42.73 -4.56
CA TYR A 200 16.05 41.36 -4.96
C TYR A 200 14.80 40.51 -5.19
N ARG A 201 13.73 40.64 -4.40
CA ARG A 201 12.49 39.91 -4.62
C ARG A 201 11.80 40.35 -5.91
N LEU A 202 11.79 41.64 -6.25
CA LEU A 202 11.26 42.12 -7.52
C LEU A 202 12.08 41.67 -8.73
N LYS A 203 13.41 41.53 -8.57
CA LYS A 203 14.30 41.03 -9.62
C LYS A 203 14.13 39.53 -9.83
N TYR A 204 13.85 38.76 -8.76
CA TYR A 204 13.70 37.31 -8.75
C TYR A 204 12.38 36.91 -8.09
N PRO A 205 11.22 37.11 -8.75
CA PRO A 205 9.91 37.01 -8.11
C PRO A 205 9.50 35.54 -7.76
N GLU A 206 10.01 34.56 -8.44
CA GLU A 206 9.59 33.16 -8.28
C GLU A 206 10.55 32.31 -7.44
N THR A 207 11.72 32.83 -7.08
CA THR A 207 12.73 32.08 -6.33
C THR A 207 12.31 31.77 -4.91
N SER A 208 12.73 30.63 -4.39
CA SER A 208 12.57 30.29 -2.98
C SER A 208 13.40 31.24 -2.09
N LEU A 209 13.07 31.32 -0.79
CA LEU A 209 13.86 32.12 0.16
C LEU A 209 15.30 31.61 0.32
N GLN A 210 15.52 30.32 0.09
CA GLN A 210 16.85 29.74 0.13
C GLN A 210 17.68 30.25 -1.06
N GLU A 211 17.18 30.07 -2.27
CA GLU A 211 17.83 30.56 -3.49
C GLU A 211 18.05 32.07 -3.45
N LEU A 212 17.04 32.83 -3.01
CA LEU A 212 17.15 34.28 -2.88
C LEU A 212 18.27 34.68 -1.90
N SER A 213 18.44 33.94 -0.78
CA SER A 213 19.55 34.19 0.15
C SER A 213 20.92 33.91 -0.48
N GLU A 214 21.03 32.88 -1.27
CA GLU A 214 22.25 32.50 -1.97
C GLU A 214 22.61 33.55 -3.05
N ILE A 215 21.63 34.02 -3.83
CA ILE A 215 21.79 35.08 -4.84
C ILE A 215 22.28 36.38 -4.17
N ILE A 216 21.63 36.82 -3.10
CA ILE A 216 22.03 38.04 -2.39
C ILE A 216 23.45 37.91 -1.84
N ASN A 217 23.78 36.78 -1.24
CA ASN A 217 25.13 36.55 -0.68
C ASN A 217 26.22 36.53 -1.76
N LEU A 218 25.94 35.94 -2.92
CA LEU A 218 26.85 35.93 -4.06
C LEU A 218 27.05 37.32 -4.65
N GLU A 219 25.98 38.10 -4.85
CA GLU A 219 26.07 39.44 -5.46
C GLU A 219 26.62 40.51 -4.51
N THR A 220 26.35 40.41 -3.19
CA THR A 220 26.71 41.45 -2.23
C THR A 220 27.86 41.13 -1.30
N GLY A 221 28.35 39.88 -1.27
CA GLY A 221 29.35 39.41 -0.31
C GLY A 221 28.87 39.34 1.14
N LYS A 222 27.56 39.53 1.39
CA LYS A 222 26.95 39.45 2.72
C LYS A 222 26.65 37.99 3.09
N ASN A 223 26.38 37.73 4.35
CA ASN A 223 25.94 36.41 4.83
C ASN A 223 24.54 36.49 5.41
N ILE A 224 23.54 36.53 4.54
CA ILE A 224 22.13 36.55 4.92
C ILE A 224 21.62 35.11 4.87
N THR A 225 20.99 34.66 5.94
CA THR A 225 20.38 33.32 6.00
C THR A 225 18.92 33.36 5.56
N LYS A 226 18.36 32.22 5.15
CA LYS A 226 16.92 32.02 4.89
C LYS A 226 16.06 32.56 6.04
N SER A 227 16.46 32.29 7.30
CA SER A 227 15.76 32.79 8.48
C SER A 227 15.82 34.33 8.58
N GLY A 228 16.95 34.91 8.28
CA GLY A 228 17.13 36.36 8.23
C GLY A 228 16.26 37.03 7.17
N LEU A 229 16.16 36.43 5.96
CA LEU A 229 15.24 36.89 4.93
C LEU A 229 13.78 36.77 5.36
N ASN A 230 13.39 35.65 5.95
CA ASN A 230 12.03 35.44 6.42
C ASN A 230 11.62 36.51 7.47
N HIS A 231 12.53 36.85 8.37
CA HIS A 231 12.30 37.95 9.33
C HIS A 231 12.11 39.30 8.65
N ARG A 232 12.88 39.62 7.62
CA ARG A 232 12.75 40.85 6.84
C ARG A 232 11.43 40.88 6.08
N PHE A 233 11.03 39.80 5.43
CA PHE A 233 9.73 39.70 4.75
C PHE A 233 8.54 39.80 5.70
N ARG A 234 8.67 39.34 6.94
CA ARG A 234 7.65 39.54 7.96
C ARG A 234 7.46 41.02 8.27
N LYS A 235 8.53 41.78 8.40
CA LYS A 235 8.46 43.23 8.60
C LYS A 235 7.85 43.94 7.40
N ILE A 236 8.21 43.57 6.17
CA ILE A 236 7.61 44.09 4.95
C ILE A 236 6.09 43.86 4.95
N LYS A 237 5.65 42.65 5.28
CA LYS A 237 4.23 42.32 5.41
C LYS A 237 3.51 43.12 6.49
N GLU A 238 4.14 43.34 7.64
CA GLU A 238 3.58 44.17 8.70
C GLU A 238 3.40 45.64 8.24
N MET A 239 4.36 46.21 7.49
CA MET A 239 4.25 47.52 6.87
C MET A 239 3.12 47.55 5.85
N ALA A 240 3.05 46.59 4.94
CA ALA A 240 1.99 46.52 3.94
C ALA A 240 0.58 46.41 4.57
N ASN A 241 0.44 45.63 5.65
CA ASN A 241 -0.83 45.50 6.36
C ASN A 241 -1.29 46.85 6.97
N LYS A 242 -0.39 47.61 7.59
CA LYS A 242 -0.71 48.92 8.13
C LYS A 242 -1.21 49.88 7.03
N LEU A 243 -0.58 49.85 5.86
CA LEU A 243 -0.95 50.66 4.71
C LEU A 243 -2.26 50.25 4.02
N ARG A 244 -2.76 49.02 4.29
CA ARG A 244 -4.07 48.55 3.83
C ARG A 244 -5.23 49.03 4.74
N GLU A 245 -4.91 49.27 6.02
CA GLU A 245 -5.89 49.72 7.02
C GLU A 245 -6.09 51.25 7.01
N GLU A 246 -5.17 51.99 6.38
CA GLU A 246 -5.27 53.45 6.09
C GLU A 246 -5.93 53.69 4.73
#